data_104bf9df84757814a0038143b042b48e
#
_entry.id   104bf9df84757814a0038143b042b48e
#
_cell.length_a   1.000
_cell.length_b   1.000
_cell.length_c   1.000
_cell.angle_alpha   90.00
_cell.angle_beta   90.00
_cell.angle_gamma   90.00
#
_symmetry.space_group_name_H-M   'P 1'
#
loop_
_entity.id
_entity.type
_entity.pdbx_description
1 polymer ?
#
loop_
_entity_poly.entity_id
_entity_poly.type
_entity_poly.pdbx_seq_one_letter_code
_entity_poly.pdbx_strand_id
1 'polypeptide(L)'
;IMAEEKRKRILSGIQPTGTPTLGNYIGAVRNWALLQSDYDCLYMVADLHSLTVRQVPADLRRRTRELAALLLAVGIDPKEHVLFVQSHVPAHTELAWVLACNTQFGELSRMTQFKDKSAKHPDNVNGGLFTYPVLMAADILIYNADLVPVGQDQTQHLEIARDIAGRFNGIYGDTFTLPEGYVPAAGAKIMSLAEPTKKMSKSDTNINSFILMTDDKDAIVRKFKRAVTDSDGVVRFDRETKPGVSNLMCIYSTFTGKSNDEIAAEFEGKGYGDFKLAVAEVTADALAPVQAEYARILADRAYVDEVLKNGAERASRLANRTVSKVYRKVGLLQLDK
;
A
#
# COMPACT_ATOMS: atom_id res chain seq x y z
N ILE A 1 25.15 -4.25 -29.75
CA ILE A 1 24.16 -4.73 -28.78
C ILE A 1 24.18 -3.67 -27.68
N MET A 2 23.25 -2.71 -27.71
CA MET A 2 23.06 -1.78 -26.62
C MET A 2 22.62 -2.59 -25.41
N ALA A 3 23.32 -2.47 -24.28
CA ALA A 3 22.89 -3.06 -23.03
C ALA A 3 21.51 -2.48 -22.71
N GLU A 4 20.48 -3.31 -22.61
CA GLU A 4 19.19 -2.88 -22.09
C GLU A 4 19.43 -2.25 -20.71
N GLU A 5 19.10 -0.99 -20.59
CA GLU A 5 19.24 -0.28 -19.32
C GLU A 5 18.35 -1.00 -18.30
N LYS A 6 18.96 -1.56 -17.27
CA LYS A 6 18.27 -2.37 -16.26
C LYS A 6 17.21 -1.51 -15.60
N ARG A 7 15.93 -1.85 -15.76
CA ARG A 7 14.82 -1.15 -15.10
C ARG A 7 15.07 -1.06 -13.60
N LYS A 8 14.81 0.11 -13.03
CA LYS A 8 14.86 0.29 -11.57
C LYS A 8 13.82 -0.62 -10.91
N ARG A 9 14.19 -1.18 -9.75
CA ARG A 9 13.31 -2.06 -8.98
C ARG A 9 12.45 -1.28 -8.02
N ILE A 10 11.15 -1.57 -8.01
CA ILE A 10 10.17 -1.04 -7.07
C ILE A 10 9.62 -2.16 -6.19
N LEU A 11 9.62 -1.94 -4.88
CA LEU A 11 8.88 -2.79 -3.93
C LEU A 11 7.66 -2.03 -3.40
N SER A 12 6.49 -2.61 -3.60
CA SER A 12 5.23 -2.14 -3.02
C SER A 12 4.66 -3.18 -2.08
N GLY A 13 4.24 -2.78 -0.89
CA GLY A 13 3.68 -3.70 0.11
C GLY A 13 2.39 -3.18 0.71
N ILE A 14 1.46 -4.09 0.99
CA ILE A 14 0.19 -3.78 1.65
C ILE A 14 -0.22 -4.92 2.60
N GLN A 15 -0.67 -4.55 3.79
CA GLN A 15 -1.12 -5.51 4.80
C GLN A 15 -2.54 -6.02 4.49
N PRO A 16 -2.81 -7.34 4.66
CA PRO A 16 -4.14 -7.93 4.47
C PRO A 16 -5.05 -7.67 5.69
N THR A 17 -5.24 -6.40 6.04
CA THR A 17 -6.06 -5.99 7.20
C THR A 17 -7.54 -5.79 6.86
N GLY A 18 -8.00 -6.31 5.73
CA GLY A 18 -9.36 -6.23 5.19
C GLY A 18 -9.40 -5.54 3.82
N THR A 19 -10.58 -5.45 3.23
CA THR A 19 -10.77 -4.86 1.90
C THR A 19 -10.24 -3.43 1.84
N PRO A 20 -9.42 -3.08 0.83
CA PRO A 20 -8.99 -1.71 0.61
C PRO A 20 -10.15 -0.75 0.36
N THR A 21 -9.98 0.49 0.82
CA THR A 21 -10.92 1.57 0.53
C THR A 21 -10.63 2.20 -0.83
N LEU A 22 -11.57 3.00 -1.31
CA LEU A 22 -11.38 3.87 -2.48
C LEU A 22 -10.13 4.76 -2.32
N GLY A 23 -9.86 5.22 -1.08
CA GLY A 23 -8.65 5.99 -0.78
C GLY A 23 -7.36 5.19 -0.94
N ASN A 24 -7.36 3.90 -0.59
CA ASN A 24 -6.23 3.01 -0.86
C ASN A 24 -6.06 2.74 -2.37
N TYR A 25 -7.16 2.57 -3.09
CA TYR A 25 -7.16 2.34 -4.53
C TYR A 25 -6.57 3.54 -5.29
N ILE A 26 -7.12 4.72 -5.08
CA ILE A 26 -6.68 5.95 -5.76
C ILE A 26 -5.26 6.35 -5.32
N GLY A 27 -4.97 6.25 -4.02
CA GLY A 27 -3.70 6.72 -3.47
C GLY A 27 -2.51 5.79 -3.71
N ALA A 28 -2.75 4.50 -3.94
CA ALA A 28 -1.67 3.52 -4.07
C ALA A 28 -1.93 2.46 -5.15
N VAL A 29 -2.92 1.59 -4.97
CA VAL A 29 -3.04 0.32 -5.71
C VAL A 29 -3.22 0.52 -7.21
N ARG A 30 -4.02 1.50 -7.63
CA ARG A 30 -4.20 1.87 -9.04
C ARG A 30 -2.87 2.30 -9.68
N ASN A 31 -2.06 3.06 -8.94
CA ASN A 31 -0.77 3.53 -9.44
C ASN A 31 0.23 2.38 -9.59
N TRP A 32 0.15 1.34 -8.76
CA TRP A 32 1.02 0.18 -8.86
C TRP A 32 0.89 -0.55 -10.20
N ALA A 33 -0.34 -0.69 -10.71
CA ALA A 33 -0.56 -1.28 -12.03
C ALA A 33 0.06 -0.43 -13.16
N LEU A 34 0.09 0.89 -13.01
CA LEU A 34 0.69 1.80 -13.99
C LEU A 34 2.22 1.77 -13.99
N LEU A 35 2.85 1.44 -12.86
CA LEU A 35 4.33 1.38 -12.75
C LEU A 35 4.95 0.20 -13.50
N GLN A 36 4.16 -0.80 -13.87
CA GLN A 36 4.66 -2.03 -14.49
C GLN A 36 5.34 -1.80 -15.84
N SER A 37 4.95 -0.76 -16.58
CA SER A 37 5.58 -0.43 -17.88
C SER A 37 7.04 0.00 -17.74
N ASP A 38 7.38 0.69 -16.65
CA ASP A 38 8.64 1.42 -16.51
C ASP A 38 9.61 0.75 -15.54
N TYR A 39 9.12 -0.09 -14.63
CA TYR A 39 9.89 -0.61 -13.50
C TYR A 39 9.85 -2.14 -13.40
N ASP A 40 10.88 -2.72 -12.74
CA ASP A 40 10.88 -4.11 -12.25
C ASP A 40 10.12 -4.15 -10.92
N CYS A 41 8.84 -4.55 -10.96
CA CYS A 41 7.94 -4.40 -9.83
C CYS A 41 7.82 -5.70 -9.01
N LEU A 42 7.95 -5.54 -7.67
CA LEU A 42 7.62 -6.57 -6.69
C LEU A 42 6.43 -6.07 -5.84
N TYR A 43 5.41 -6.90 -5.72
CA TYR A 43 4.20 -6.62 -4.96
C TYR A 43 4.06 -7.62 -3.82
N MET A 44 4.05 -7.13 -2.60
CA MET A 44 4.08 -7.94 -1.40
C MET A 44 2.78 -7.81 -0.60
N VAL A 45 2.12 -8.93 -0.35
CA VAL A 45 1.08 -9.01 0.68
C VAL A 45 1.79 -9.18 2.03
N ALA A 46 1.84 -8.11 2.82
CA ALA A 46 2.65 -7.99 4.02
C ALA A 46 1.93 -8.57 5.27
N ASP A 47 1.75 -9.88 5.29
CA ASP A 47 1.00 -10.60 6.33
C ASP A 47 1.73 -10.68 7.66
N LEU A 48 3.07 -10.76 7.68
CA LEU A 48 3.84 -10.75 8.93
C LEU A 48 3.65 -9.44 9.70
N HIS A 49 3.57 -8.31 9.01
CA HIS A 49 3.29 -7.03 9.65
C HIS A 49 1.91 -6.98 10.32
N SER A 50 0.95 -7.77 9.83
CA SER A 50 -0.38 -7.85 10.43
C SER A 50 -0.36 -8.48 11.84
N LEU A 51 0.65 -9.28 12.17
CA LEU A 51 0.79 -9.94 13.46
C LEU A 51 1.15 -8.98 14.60
N THR A 52 1.55 -7.75 14.30
CA THR A 52 1.77 -6.70 15.32
C THR A 52 0.49 -6.35 16.10
N VAL A 53 -0.67 -6.70 15.55
CA VAL A 53 -1.98 -6.67 16.20
C VAL A 53 -2.56 -8.08 16.16
N ARG A 54 -3.26 -8.50 17.21
CA ARG A 54 -3.89 -9.84 17.24
C ARG A 54 -4.84 -10.02 16.07
N GLN A 55 -4.69 -11.13 15.36
CA GLN A 55 -5.51 -11.51 14.22
C GLN A 55 -6.35 -12.75 14.56
N VAL A 56 -7.54 -12.84 13.98
CA VAL A 56 -8.26 -14.10 13.90
C VAL A 56 -7.63 -14.94 12.78
N PRO A 57 -7.07 -16.11 13.04
CA PRO A 57 -6.26 -16.85 12.05
C PRO A 57 -7.02 -17.17 10.75
N ALA A 58 -8.30 -17.52 10.84
CA ALA A 58 -9.13 -17.81 9.67
C ALA A 58 -9.31 -16.55 8.80
N ASP A 59 -9.53 -15.40 9.43
CA ASP A 59 -9.68 -14.12 8.75
C ASP A 59 -8.39 -13.65 8.09
N LEU A 60 -7.26 -13.80 8.74
CA LEU A 60 -5.96 -13.44 8.15
C LEU A 60 -5.71 -14.25 6.88
N ARG A 61 -5.89 -15.57 6.91
CA ARG A 61 -5.75 -16.44 5.74
C ARG A 61 -6.70 -16.05 4.60
N ARG A 62 -7.96 -15.78 4.92
CA ARG A 62 -8.96 -15.36 3.94
C ARG A 62 -8.59 -14.02 3.32
N ARG A 63 -8.31 -13.01 4.14
CA ARG A 63 -7.96 -11.64 3.70
C ARG A 63 -6.67 -11.58 2.90
N THR A 64 -5.69 -12.44 3.20
CA THR A 64 -4.45 -12.55 2.41
C THR A 64 -4.76 -12.98 0.98
N ARG A 65 -5.62 -14.00 0.80
CA ARG A 65 -6.02 -14.46 -0.54
C ARG A 65 -6.93 -13.44 -1.26
N GLU A 66 -7.88 -12.86 -0.55
CA GLU A 66 -8.76 -11.81 -1.08
C GLU A 66 -7.94 -10.60 -1.57
N LEU A 67 -6.95 -10.18 -0.80
CA LEU A 67 -6.08 -9.07 -1.20
C LEU A 67 -5.23 -9.41 -2.44
N ALA A 68 -4.66 -10.61 -2.50
CA ALA A 68 -3.91 -11.06 -3.67
C ALA A 68 -4.80 -11.08 -4.94
N ALA A 69 -6.02 -11.62 -4.83
CA ALA A 69 -6.98 -11.62 -5.92
C ALA A 69 -7.38 -10.20 -6.36
N LEU A 70 -7.51 -9.27 -5.41
CA LEU A 70 -7.81 -7.88 -5.70
C LEU A 70 -6.65 -7.18 -6.43
N LEU A 71 -5.40 -7.45 -6.03
CA LEU A 71 -4.22 -6.92 -6.69
C LEU A 71 -4.12 -7.40 -8.14
N LEU A 72 -4.45 -8.66 -8.40
CA LEU A 72 -4.56 -9.19 -9.76
C LEU A 72 -5.68 -8.50 -10.55
N ALA A 73 -6.85 -8.31 -9.92
CA ALA A 73 -8.00 -7.68 -10.56
C ALA A 73 -7.77 -6.22 -10.95
N VAL A 74 -6.92 -5.50 -10.24
CA VAL A 74 -6.55 -4.12 -10.62
C VAL A 74 -5.51 -4.05 -11.73
N GLY A 75 -5.04 -5.21 -12.25
CA GLY A 75 -4.17 -5.29 -13.41
C GLY A 75 -2.70 -5.58 -13.10
N ILE A 76 -2.35 -6.08 -11.91
CA ILE A 76 -1.00 -6.58 -11.67
C ILE A 76 -0.79 -7.85 -12.48
N ASP A 77 0.20 -7.83 -13.39
CA ASP A 77 0.58 -8.99 -14.22
C ASP A 77 1.59 -9.88 -13.50
N PRO A 78 1.18 -11.08 -13.02
CA PRO A 78 2.07 -11.97 -12.30
C PRO A 78 3.08 -12.71 -13.21
N LYS A 79 2.94 -12.64 -14.54
CA LYS A 79 3.86 -13.25 -15.47
C LYS A 79 5.13 -12.41 -15.59
N GLU A 80 4.97 -11.11 -15.78
CA GLU A 80 6.08 -10.17 -15.92
C GLU A 80 6.63 -9.74 -14.56
N HIS A 81 5.77 -9.50 -13.57
CA HIS A 81 6.12 -8.98 -12.25
C HIS A 81 5.94 -10.01 -11.14
N VAL A 82 6.41 -9.70 -9.94
CA VAL A 82 6.37 -10.63 -8.81
C VAL A 82 5.30 -10.23 -7.82
N LEU A 83 4.25 -11.05 -7.68
CA LEU A 83 3.25 -10.93 -6.61
C LEU A 83 3.41 -12.10 -5.63
N PHE A 84 3.66 -11.80 -4.36
CA PHE A 84 3.92 -12.82 -3.36
C PHE A 84 3.39 -12.43 -1.96
N VAL A 85 3.31 -13.42 -1.07
CA VAL A 85 3.01 -13.23 0.34
C VAL A 85 4.32 -13.20 1.13
N GLN A 86 4.50 -12.23 2.00
CA GLN A 86 5.72 -12.00 2.78
C GLN A 86 6.15 -13.24 3.56
N SER A 87 5.21 -13.90 4.26
CA SER A 87 5.50 -15.11 5.06
C SER A 87 5.91 -16.34 4.24
N HIS A 88 5.68 -16.32 2.92
CA HIS A 88 6.14 -17.39 2.04
C HIS A 88 7.63 -17.28 1.67
N VAL A 89 8.30 -16.22 2.11
CA VAL A 89 9.73 -15.97 1.88
C VAL A 89 10.43 -15.79 3.24
N PRO A 90 10.88 -16.86 3.92
CA PRO A 90 11.48 -16.80 5.26
C PRO A 90 12.66 -15.85 5.37
N ALA A 91 13.38 -15.65 4.28
CA ALA A 91 14.54 -14.76 4.19
C ALA A 91 14.27 -13.32 4.71
N HIS A 92 13.03 -12.84 4.68
CA HIS A 92 12.64 -11.55 5.28
C HIS A 92 12.94 -11.52 6.79
N THR A 93 12.55 -12.56 7.51
CA THR A 93 12.75 -12.65 8.95
C THR A 93 14.22 -12.94 9.29
N GLU A 94 14.91 -13.71 8.46
CA GLU A 94 16.35 -13.97 8.61
C GLU A 94 17.14 -12.66 8.48
N LEU A 95 16.88 -11.88 7.45
CA LEU A 95 17.52 -10.56 7.28
C LEU A 95 17.11 -9.60 8.38
N ALA A 96 15.83 -9.58 8.79
CA ALA A 96 15.35 -8.71 9.85
C ALA A 96 16.11 -8.91 11.15
N TRP A 97 16.47 -10.16 11.51
CA TRP A 97 17.31 -10.44 12.68
C TRP A 97 18.69 -9.80 12.57
N VAL A 98 19.37 -9.98 11.45
CA VAL A 98 20.70 -9.39 11.23
C VAL A 98 20.64 -7.86 11.29
N LEU A 99 19.62 -7.26 10.66
CA LEU A 99 19.43 -5.81 10.68
C LEU A 99 19.06 -5.30 12.08
N ALA A 100 18.28 -6.06 12.86
CA ALA A 100 17.96 -5.70 14.25
C ALA A 100 19.22 -5.59 15.11
N CYS A 101 20.21 -6.48 14.90
CA CYS A 101 21.52 -6.41 15.58
C CYS A 101 22.36 -5.19 15.13
N ASN A 102 21.99 -4.55 14.03
CA ASN A 102 22.64 -3.35 13.50
C ASN A 102 21.77 -2.07 13.66
N THR A 103 20.65 -2.16 14.38
CA THR A 103 19.73 -1.03 14.60
C THR A 103 19.81 -0.58 16.06
N GLN A 104 19.91 0.72 16.28
CA GLN A 104 20.00 1.26 17.64
C GLN A 104 18.61 1.34 18.29
N PHE A 105 18.53 0.93 19.56
CA PHE A 105 17.30 0.97 20.35
C PHE A 105 16.66 2.37 20.37
N GLY A 106 17.50 3.42 20.50
CA GLY A 106 17.02 4.82 20.50
C GLY A 106 16.36 5.27 19.20
N GLU A 107 16.74 4.69 18.06
CA GLU A 107 16.12 4.97 16.76
C GLU A 107 14.68 4.43 16.74
N LEU A 108 14.50 3.17 17.14
CA LEU A 108 13.18 2.53 17.22
C LEU A 108 12.26 3.23 18.24
N SER A 109 12.81 3.65 19.39
CA SER A 109 12.04 4.33 20.43
C SER A 109 11.47 5.69 20.01
N ARG A 110 12.09 6.34 19.01
CA ARG A 110 11.65 7.65 18.50
C ARG A 110 10.58 7.55 17.41
N MET A 111 10.28 6.34 16.92
CA MET A 111 9.27 6.13 15.88
C MET A 111 7.89 6.61 16.34
N THR A 112 7.31 7.58 15.64
CA THR A 112 6.00 8.15 15.98
C THR A 112 4.89 7.11 15.91
N GLN A 113 4.91 6.23 14.93
CA GLN A 113 3.90 5.19 14.79
C GLN A 113 3.92 4.15 15.90
N PHE A 114 5.06 3.88 16.55
CA PHE A 114 5.11 3.06 17.74
C PHE A 114 4.29 3.68 18.86
N LYS A 115 4.46 4.99 19.10
CA LYS A 115 3.74 5.74 20.13
C LYS A 115 2.24 5.74 19.86
N ASP A 116 1.85 6.03 18.61
CA ASP A 116 0.44 6.10 18.20
C ASP A 116 -0.28 4.74 18.31
N LYS A 117 0.36 3.66 17.88
CA LYS A 117 -0.20 2.31 17.94
C LYS A 117 -0.26 1.79 19.37
N SER A 118 0.77 2.06 20.19
CA SER A 118 0.79 1.69 21.61
C SER A 118 -0.34 2.39 22.38
N ALA A 119 -0.61 3.65 22.06
CA ALA A 119 -1.73 4.39 22.67
C ALA A 119 -3.11 3.83 22.27
N LYS A 120 -3.25 3.35 21.03
CA LYS A 120 -4.50 2.75 20.52
C LYS A 120 -4.77 1.32 21.05
N HIS A 121 -3.72 0.59 21.38
CA HIS A 121 -3.79 -0.81 21.81
C HIS A 121 -2.92 -1.04 23.06
N PRO A 122 -3.22 -0.36 24.19
CA PRO A 122 -2.39 -0.42 25.41
C PRO A 122 -2.24 -1.82 25.98
N ASP A 123 -3.24 -2.68 25.79
CA ASP A 123 -3.25 -4.06 26.28
C ASP A 123 -2.44 -5.03 25.40
N ASN A 124 -1.89 -4.59 24.29
CA ASN A 124 -1.15 -5.43 23.35
C ASN A 124 0.09 -4.72 22.78
N VAL A 125 0.85 -4.06 23.61
CA VAL A 125 2.16 -3.51 23.22
C VAL A 125 3.17 -4.65 23.25
N ASN A 126 3.52 -5.17 22.08
CA ASN A 126 4.40 -6.34 21.95
C ASN A 126 5.71 -6.00 21.21
N GLY A 127 6.68 -6.92 21.31
CA GLY A 127 8.01 -6.76 20.69
C GLY A 127 7.94 -6.51 19.17
N GLY A 128 7.02 -7.18 18.46
CA GLY A 128 6.83 -6.98 17.02
C GLY A 128 6.38 -5.55 16.68
N LEU A 129 5.53 -4.95 17.52
CA LEU A 129 5.12 -3.56 17.37
C LEU A 129 6.30 -2.58 17.53
N PHE A 130 7.29 -2.93 18.35
CA PHE A 130 8.50 -2.13 18.52
C PHE A 130 9.49 -2.33 17.36
N THR A 131 9.64 -3.58 16.88
CA THR A 131 10.69 -3.96 15.91
C THR A 131 10.22 -4.00 14.46
N TYR A 132 8.92 -3.83 14.16
CA TYR A 132 8.42 -3.91 12.78
C TYR A 132 9.12 -2.96 11.78
N PRO A 133 9.68 -1.78 12.17
CA PRO A 133 10.42 -0.96 11.22
C PRO A 133 11.68 -1.66 10.68
N VAL A 134 12.28 -2.54 11.47
CA VAL A 134 13.42 -3.35 11.05
C VAL A 134 12.98 -4.44 10.06
N LEU A 135 11.84 -5.09 10.30
CA LEU A 135 11.26 -6.02 9.34
C LEU A 135 10.92 -5.31 8.01
N MET A 136 10.37 -4.09 8.07
CA MET A 136 10.10 -3.30 6.87
C MET A 136 11.40 -2.92 6.14
N ALA A 137 12.45 -2.55 6.87
CA ALA A 137 13.76 -2.32 6.26
C ALA A 137 14.28 -3.60 5.58
N ALA A 138 14.13 -4.76 6.23
CA ALA A 138 14.50 -6.05 5.63
C ALA A 138 13.70 -6.33 4.35
N ASP A 139 12.39 -6.08 4.34
CA ASP A 139 11.54 -6.25 3.15
C ASP A 139 12.08 -5.49 1.93
N ILE A 140 12.53 -4.26 2.16
CA ILE A 140 13.03 -3.37 1.10
C ILE A 140 14.45 -3.78 0.67
N LEU A 141 15.34 -3.95 1.65
CA LEU A 141 16.77 -4.14 1.41
C LEU A 141 17.08 -5.53 0.84
N ILE A 142 16.28 -6.55 1.15
CA ILE A 142 16.48 -7.92 0.69
C ILE A 142 16.42 -8.03 -0.84
N TYR A 143 15.63 -7.18 -1.48
CA TYR A 143 15.48 -7.11 -2.93
C TYR A 143 16.37 -6.07 -3.59
N ASN A 144 17.14 -5.29 -2.81
CA ASN A 144 17.86 -4.10 -3.28
C ASN A 144 16.92 -3.21 -4.11
N ALA A 145 15.75 -2.91 -3.56
CA ALA A 145 14.78 -2.03 -4.20
C ALA A 145 15.38 -0.62 -4.35
N ASP A 146 15.34 -0.09 -5.56
CA ASP A 146 15.77 1.27 -5.86
C ASP A 146 14.75 2.29 -5.37
N LEU A 147 13.46 1.94 -5.50
CA LEU A 147 12.33 2.82 -5.20
C LEU A 147 11.30 2.10 -4.33
N VAL A 148 10.68 2.87 -3.44
CA VAL A 148 9.55 2.42 -2.62
C VAL A 148 8.44 3.46 -2.72
N PRO A 149 7.23 3.09 -3.20
CA PRO A 149 6.09 4.00 -3.20
C PRO A 149 5.72 4.35 -1.77
N VAL A 150 5.86 5.59 -1.40
CA VAL A 150 5.57 6.09 -0.05
C VAL A 150 4.60 7.25 -0.11
N GLY A 151 3.61 7.26 0.79
CA GLY A 151 2.85 8.47 1.08
C GLY A 151 3.73 9.44 1.90
N GLN A 152 3.34 10.71 1.94
CA GLN A 152 4.06 11.74 2.71
C GLN A 152 4.21 11.39 4.21
N ASP A 153 3.33 10.57 4.74
CA ASP A 153 3.32 10.09 6.13
C ASP A 153 4.23 8.87 6.38
N GLN A 154 4.86 8.32 5.34
CA GLN A 154 5.73 7.13 5.41
C GLN A 154 7.23 7.46 5.28
N THR A 155 7.59 8.73 5.19
CA THR A 155 8.99 9.18 5.01
C THR A 155 9.90 8.68 6.13
N GLN A 156 9.44 8.72 7.38
CA GLN A 156 10.22 8.26 8.54
C GLN A 156 10.59 6.77 8.48
N HIS A 157 9.69 5.94 7.92
CA HIS A 157 9.97 4.51 7.76
C HIS A 157 11.03 4.25 6.68
N LEU A 158 11.01 5.02 5.61
CA LEU A 158 12.03 4.90 4.59
C LEU A 158 13.39 5.42 5.07
N GLU A 159 13.39 6.50 5.86
CA GLU A 159 14.61 7.04 6.48
C GLU A 159 15.29 6.00 7.36
N ILE A 160 14.56 5.30 8.24
CA ILE A 160 15.15 4.26 9.08
C ILE A 160 15.72 3.10 8.23
N ALA A 161 15.07 2.72 7.13
CA ALA A 161 15.62 1.70 6.23
C ALA A 161 16.92 2.16 5.57
N ARG A 162 17.01 3.43 5.18
CA ARG A 162 18.23 4.05 4.61
C ARG A 162 19.35 4.13 5.64
N ASP A 163 19.04 4.52 6.88
CA ASP A 163 20.02 4.61 7.96
C ASP A 163 20.60 3.23 8.32
N ILE A 164 19.74 2.20 8.40
CA ILE A 164 20.18 0.82 8.62
C ILE A 164 21.07 0.35 7.47
N ALA A 165 20.68 0.59 6.21
CA ALA A 165 21.45 0.21 5.04
C ALA A 165 22.81 0.94 4.98
N GLY A 166 22.83 2.25 5.23
CA GLY A 166 24.04 3.06 5.26
C GLY A 166 25.00 2.60 6.34
N ARG A 167 24.51 2.33 7.56
CA ARG A 167 25.32 1.82 8.67
C ARG A 167 25.88 0.43 8.35
N PHE A 168 25.04 -0.47 7.83
CA PHE A 168 25.49 -1.81 7.45
C PHE A 168 26.58 -1.75 6.36
N ASN A 169 26.35 -0.96 5.32
CA ASN A 169 27.33 -0.77 4.25
C ASN A 169 28.65 -0.17 4.77
N GLY A 170 28.58 0.78 5.70
CA GLY A 170 29.76 1.39 6.31
C GLY A 170 30.59 0.41 7.14
N ILE A 171 29.95 -0.56 7.81
CA ILE A 171 30.65 -1.55 8.66
C ILE A 171 31.15 -2.74 7.83
N TYR A 172 30.31 -3.26 6.92
CA TYR A 172 30.56 -4.54 6.23
C TYR A 172 30.86 -4.36 4.73
N GLY A 173 30.92 -3.12 4.23
CA GLY A 173 31.13 -2.77 2.82
C GLY A 173 29.84 -2.92 1.99
N ASP A 174 29.86 -2.36 0.78
CA ASP A 174 28.71 -2.24 -0.12
C ASP A 174 27.90 -3.53 -0.26
N THR A 175 26.70 -3.50 0.28
CA THR A 175 25.81 -4.65 0.36
C THR A 175 24.41 -4.33 -0.14
N PHE A 176 23.83 -3.25 0.37
CA PHE A 176 22.47 -2.81 0.08
C PHE A 176 22.45 -1.56 -0.79
N THR A 177 21.50 -1.51 -1.72
CA THR A 177 21.09 -0.26 -2.38
C THR A 177 20.35 0.60 -1.37
N LEU A 178 20.65 1.91 -1.33
CA LEU A 178 19.88 2.85 -0.50
C LEU A 178 18.58 3.19 -1.25
N PRO A 179 17.43 2.80 -0.71
CA PRO A 179 16.17 3.02 -1.41
C PRO A 179 15.78 4.50 -1.43
N GLU A 180 15.10 4.93 -2.50
CA GLU A 180 14.51 6.25 -2.61
C GLU A 180 12.98 6.18 -2.53
N GLY A 181 12.36 7.24 -1.99
CA GLY A 181 10.91 7.36 -1.99
C GLY A 181 10.37 7.70 -3.36
N TYR A 182 9.41 6.94 -3.83
CA TYR A 182 8.64 7.27 -5.02
C TYR A 182 7.30 7.88 -4.62
N VAL A 183 7.08 9.14 -4.98
CA VAL A 183 5.80 9.81 -4.79
C VAL A 183 5.10 9.85 -6.15
N PRO A 184 3.98 9.12 -6.32
CA PRO A 184 3.24 9.16 -7.58
C PRO A 184 2.80 10.58 -7.93
N ALA A 185 3.00 10.99 -9.17
CA ALA A 185 2.56 12.30 -9.67
C ALA A 185 1.03 12.48 -9.60
N ALA A 186 0.27 11.37 -9.68
CA ALA A 186 -1.18 11.30 -9.57
C ALA A 186 -1.59 10.42 -8.39
N GLY A 187 -1.59 10.95 -7.20
CA GLY A 187 -2.04 10.26 -5.99
C GLY A 187 -2.76 11.22 -5.07
N ALA A 188 -4.05 11.47 -5.32
CA ALA A 188 -4.84 12.30 -4.44
C ALA A 188 -5.01 11.62 -3.08
N LYS A 189 -4.72 12.34 -1.99
CA LYS A 189 -5.08 11.92 -0.64
C LYS A 189 -6.59 12.03 -0.50
N ILE A 190 -7.28 10.90 -0.48
CA ILE A 190 -8.73 10.85 -0.34
C ILE A 190 -9.10 10.90 1.14
N MET A 191 -10.00 11.81 1.44
CA MET A 191 -10.45 12.09 2.81
C MET A 191 -11.73 11.31 3.14
N SER A 192 -12.04 11.21 4.43
CA SER A 192 -13.29 10.63 4.93
C SER A 192 -14.51 11.38 4.37
N LEU A 193 -15.54 10.65 3.99
CA LEU A 193 -16.78 11.26 3.49
C LEU A 193 -17.59 11.95 4.61
N ALA A 194 -17.42 11.51 5.87
CA ALA A 194 -18.10 12.07 7.02
C ALA A 194 -17.28 13.17 7.74
N GLU A 195 -15.95 13.03 7.72
CA GLU A 195 -15.01 13.97 8.33
C GLU A 195 -13.89 14.33 7.34
N PRO A 196 -14.14 15.22 6.39
CA PRO A 196 -13.24 15.47 5.26
C PRO A 196 -11.89 16.13 5.63
N THR A 197 -11.64 16.37 6.89
CA THR A 197 -10.34 16.77 7.45
C THR A 197 -9.46 15.57 7.83
N LYS A 198 -10.06 14.37 7.95
CA LYS A 198 -9.36 13.11 8.24
C LYS A 198 -9.21 12.27 6.99
N LYS A 199 -8.11 11.50 6.88
CA LYS A 199 -7.90 10.55 5.78
C LYS A 199 -8.97 9.45 5.83
N MET A 200 -9.47 9.03 4.65
CA MET A 200 -10.39 7.89 4.54
C MET A 200 -9.77 6.63 5.15
N SER A 201 -10.48 6.01 6.06
CA SER A 201 -10.01 4.82 6.78
C SER A 201 -11.14 3.82 7.00
N LYS A 202 -10.87 2.54 6.72
CA LYS A 202 -11.79 1.42 6.99
C LYS A 202 -11.95 1.09 8.47
N SER A 203 -11.09 1.63 9.34
CA SER A 203 -11.19 1.48 10.80
C SER A 203 -12.11 2.53 11.45
N ASP A 204 -12.72 3.40 10.65
CA ASP A 204 -13.74 4.31 11.15
C ASP A 204 -14.99 3.54 11.57
N THR A 205 -15.58 3.91 12.70
CA THR A 205 -16.82 3.30 13.20
C THR A 205 -18.05 3.66 12.37
N ASN A 206 -18.00 4.80 11.66
CA ASN A 206 -19.05 5.23 10.74
C ASN A 206 -18.83 4.59 9.36
N ILE A 207 -19.61 3.58 9.02
CA ILE A 207 -19.54 2.86 7.74
C ILE A 207 -19.79 3.74 6.50
N ASN A 208 -20.37 4.95 6.67
CA ASN A 208 -20.59 5.90 5.59
C ASN A 208 -19.40 6.84 5.36
N SER A 209 -18.37 6.78 6.20
CA SER A 209 -17.17 7.61 6.09
C SER A 209 -16.19 7.14 5.02
N PHE A 210 -16.33 5.90 4.52
CA PHE A 210 -15.45 5.31 3.54
C PHE A 210 -16.21 4.45 2.52
N ILE A 211 -15.62 4.28 1.35
CA ILE A 211 -16.08 3.35 0.31
C ILE A 211 -15.07 2.23 0.22
N LEU A 212 -15.55 0.98 0.29
CA LEU A 212 -14.74 -0.20 0.00
C LEU A 212 -14.69 -0.46 -1.51
N MET A 213 -13.60 -1.01 -2.00
CA MET A 213 -13.48 -1.41 -3.40
C MET A 213 -14.53 -2.46 -3.81
N THR A 214 -15.11 -3.16 -2.85
CA THR A 214 -16.13 -4.19 -3.05
C THR A 214 -17.56 -3.70 -2.77
N ASP A 215 -17.76 -2.43 -2.43
CA ASP A 215 -19.11 -1.87 -2.27
C ASP A 215 -19.84 -1.90 -3.60
N ASP A 216 -21.09 -2.36 -3.60
CA ASP A 216 -21.95 -2.32 -4.77
C ASP A 216 -22.38 -0.89 -5.13
N LYS A 217 -22.96 -0.71 -6.33
CA LYS A 217 -23.39 0.59 -6.83
C LYS A 217 -24.34 1.31 -5.87
N ASP A 218 -25.27 0.58 -5.25
CA ASP A 218 -26.26 1.17 -4.35
C ASP A 218 -25.61 1.65 -3.04
N ALA A 219 -24.66 0.90 -2.50
CA ALA A 219 -23.88 1.30 -1.35
C ALA A 219 -23.02 2.54 -1.65
N ILE A 220 -22.36 2.56 -2.81
CA ILE A 220 -21.55 3.71 -3.27
C ILE A 220 -22.45 4.97 -3.38
N VAL A 221 -23.57 4.88 -4.06
CA VAL A 221 -24.52 6.00 -4.21
C VAL A 221 -25.01 6.48 -2.85
N ARG A 222 -25.43 5.57 -1.97
CA ARG A 222 -25.92 5.92 -0.62
C ARG A 222 -24.85 6.63 0.19
N LYS A 223 -23.60 6.17 0.16
CA LYS A 223 -22.50 6.75 0.92
C LYS A 223 -22.13 8.14 0.40
N PHE A 224 -22.04 8.34 -0.93
CA PHE A 224 -21.79 9.66 -1.49
C PHE A 224 -22.91 10.66 -1.23
N LYS A 225 -24.19 10.25 -1.31
CA LYS A 225 -25.32 11.11 -0.94
C LYS A 225 -25.21 11.65 0.50
N ARG A 226 -24.65 10.84 1.43
CA ARG A 226 -24.45 11.21 2.83
C ARG A 226 -23.13 11.93 3.09
N ALA A 227 -22.26 12.07 2.10
CA ALA A 227 -20.98 12.77 2.28
C ALA A 227 -21.20 14.21 2.74
N VAL A 228 -20.38 14.65 3.69
CA VAL A 228 -20.48 16.00 4.27
C VAL A 228 -20.02 17.03 3.24
N THR A 229 -20.81 18.07 3.07
CA THR A 229 -20.55 19.26 2.27
C THR A 229 -20.96 20.51 3.05
N ASP A 230 -20.50 21.68 2.64
CA ASP A 230 -20.96 22.95 3.20
C ASP A 230 -22.40 23.30 2.75
N SER A 231 -22.88 24.50 3.08
CA SER A 231 -24.26 24.94 2.85
C SER A 231 -24.44 25.91 1.69
N ASP A 232 -23.38 26.34 0.99
CA ASP A 232 -23.50 27.35 -0.09
C ASP A 232 -23.95 26.78 -1.43
N GLY A 233 -23.89 25.46 -1.60
CA GLY A 233 -24.37 24.77 -2.82
C GLY A 233 -23.48 24.91 -4.05
N VAL A 234 -22.32 25.58 -3.94
CA VAL A 234 -21.45 25.87 -5.08
C VAL A 234 -20.31 24.84 -5.16
N VAL A 235 -20.18 24.13 -6.29
CA VAL A 235 -19.09 23.19 -6.56
C VAL A 235 -17.84 23.99 -6.93
N ARG A 236 -16.94 24.16 -5.97
CA ARG A 236 -15.67 24.87 -6.11
C ARG A 236 -14.60 24.20 -5.28
N PHE A 237 -13.38 24.13 -5.80
CA PHE A 237 -12.26 23.54 -5.09
C PHE A 237 -11.66 24.55 -4.13
N ASP A 238 -11.76 24.24 -2.83
CA ASP A 238 -11.17 25.02 -1.75
C ASP A 238 -11.02 24.09 -0.53
N ARG A 239 -9.81 23.67 -0.23
CA ARG A 239 -9.56 22.71 0.86
C ARG A 239 -9.80 23.28 2.24
N GLU A 240 -9.71 24.60 2.42
CA GLU A 240 -9.87 25.24 3.72
C GLU A 240 -11.35 25.47 4.04
N THR A 241 -12.09 26.05 3.11
CA THR A 241 -13.49 26.41 3.34
C THR A 241 -14.48 25.35 2.87
N LYS A 242 -14.07 24.47 1.93
CA LYS A 242 -14.91 23.42 1.31
C LYS A 242 -14.22 22.05 1.30
N PRO A 243 -13.73 21.53 2.45
CA PRO A 243 -12.95 20.29 2.44
C PRO A 243 -13.74 19.09 1.88
N GLY A 244 -15.04 18.99 2.17
CA GLY A 244 -15.91 17.94 1.67
C GLY A 244 -16.10 17.97 0.16
N VAL A 245 -16.44 19.12 -0.39
CA VAL A 245 -16.60 19.32 -1.85
C VAL A 245 -15.28 19.09 -2.57
N SER A 246 -14.17 19.65 -2.05
CA SER A 246 -12.84 19.45 -2.62
C SER A 246 -12.41 17.97 -2.63
N ASN A 247 -12.77 17.20 -1.60
CA ASN A 247 -12.52 15.76 -1.58
C ASN A 247 -13.30 15.03 -2.68
N LEU A 248 -14.59 15.37 -2.86
CA LEU A 248 -15.41 14.81 -3.93
C LEU A 248 -14.90 15.20 -5.32
N MET A 249 -14.42 16.44 -5.50
CA MET A 249 -13.79 16.90 -6.75
C MET A 249 -12.51 16.12 -7.04
N CYS A 250 -11.67 15.82 -6.04
CA CYS A 250 -10.49 14.96 -6.19
C CYS A 250 -10.86 13.57 -6.70
N ILE A 251 -11.93 12.97 -6.17
CA ILE A 251 -12.40 11.64 -6.60
C ILE A 251 -12.90 11.72 -8.05
N TYR A 252 -13.74 12.70 -8.36
CA TYR A 252 -14.29 12.90 -9.69
C TYR A 252 -13.20 13.15 -10.73
N SER A 253 -12.27 14.05 -10.44
CA SER A 253 -11.09 14.34 -11.28
C SER A 253 -10.26 13.08 -11.56
N THR A 254 -10.06 12.23 -10.55
CA THR A 254 -9.27 11.00 -10.70
C THR A 254 -9.85 10.05 -11.75
N PHE A 255 -11.19 9.95 -11.85
CA PHE A 255 -11.85 9.03 -12.77
C PHE A 255 -12.18 9.64 -14.11
N THR A 256 -12.41 10.96 -14.17
CA THR A 256 -12.79 11.66 -15.41
C THR A 256 -11.60 12.31 -16.12
N GLY A 257 -10.49 12.54 -15.41
CA GLY A 257 -9.34 13.31 -15.92
C GLY A 257 -9.58 14.81 -15.98
N LYS A 258 -10.75 15.30 -15.55
CA LYS A 258 -11.09 16.73 -15.60
C LYS A 258 -10.36 17.52 -14.53
N SER A 259 -9.96 18.74 -14.88
CA SER A 259 -9.42 19.72 -13.93
C SER A 259 -10.49 20.24 -12.97
N ASN A 260 -10.06 20.86 -11.86
CA ASN A 260 -10.99 21.48 -10.93
C ASN A 260 -11.87 22.55 -11.54
N ASP A 261 -11.33 23.34 -12.49
CA ASP A 261 -12.07 24.40 -13.19
C ASP A 261 -13.12 23.82 -14.13
N GLU A 262 -12.79 22.75 -14.86
CA GLU A 262 -13.74 22.04 -15.71
C GLU A 262 -14.88 21.42 -14.91
N ILE A 263 -14.59 20.85 -13.74
CA ILE A 263 -15.60 20.29 -12.83
C ILE A 263 -16.50 21.40 -12.28
N ALA A 264 -15.93 22.52 -11.85
CA ALA A 264 -16.70 23.66 -11.36
C ALA A 264 -17.66 24.21 -12.43
N ALA A 265 -17.19 24.34 -13.68
CA ALA A 265 -17.99 24.78 -14.81
C ALA A 265 -19.11 23.77 -15.17
N GLU A 266 -18.83 22.46 -15.13
CA GLU A 266 -19.81 21.40 -15.40
C GLU A 266 -20.99 21.40 -14.42
N PHE A 267 -20.72 21.76 -13.18
CA PHE A 267 -21.71 21.78 -12.10
C PHE A 267 -22.16 23.19 -11.73
N GLU A 268 -21.86 24.19 -12.55
CA GLU A 268 -22.37 25.56 -12.35
C GLU A 268 -23.91 25.57 -12.40
N GLY A 269 -24.52 26.13 -11.37
CA GLY A 269 -26.00 26.18 -11.23
C GLY A 269 -26.64 24.86 -10.81
N LYS A 270 -25.87 23.77 -10.61
CA LYS A 270 -26.37 22.49 -10.09
C LYS A 270 -26.08 22.37 -8.58
N GLY A 271 -26.99 21.72 -7.87
CA GLY A 271 -26.83 21.52 -6.44
C GLY A 271 -25.86 20.37 -6.08
N TYR A 272 -25.48 20.29 -4.79
CA TYR A 272 -24.62 19.18 -4.31
C TYR A 272 -25.24 17.80 -4.50
N GLY A 273 -26.56 17.68 -4.60
CA GLY A 273 -27.24 16.42 -4.88
C GLY A 273 -26.83 15.82 -6.21
N ASP A 274 -26.85 16.65 -7.28
CA ASP A 274 -26.46 16.25 -8.63
C ASP A 274 -24.96 15.94 -8.69
N PHE A 275 -24.13 16.78 -8.06
CA PHE A 275 -22.69 16.55 -8.00
C PHE A 275 -22.34 15.24 -7.29
N LYS A 276 -22.91 14.99 -6.11
CA LYS A 276 -22.68 13.74 -5.34
C LYS A 276 -23.11 12.50 -6.12
N LEU A 277 -24.23 12.61 -6.87
CA LEU A 277 -24.69 11.50 -7.72
C LEU A 277 -23.70 11.25 -8.85
N ALA A 278 -23.22 12.29 -9.55
CA ALA A 278 -22.24 12.15 -10.60
C ALA A 278 -20.92 11.54 -10.09
N VAL A 279 -20.44 11.96 -8.91
CA VAL A 279 -19.25 11.35 -8.28
C VAL A 279 -19.49 9.86 -7.97
N ALA A 280 -20.70 9.50 -7.52
CA ALA A 280 -21.06 8.12 -7.24
C ALA A 280 -21.06 7.27 -8.51
N GLU A 281 -21.64 7.77 -9.58
CA GLU A 281 -21.75 7.08 -10.88
C GLU A 281 -20.36 6.82 -11.47
N VAL A 282 -19.51 7.84 -11.61
CA VAL A 282 -18.16 7.65 -12.16
C VAL A 282 -17.31 6.72 -11.28
N THR A 283 -17.52 6.74 -9.95
CA THR A 283 -16.83 5.83 -9.04
C THR A 283 -17.31 4.40 -9.24
N ALA A 284 -18.61 4.17 -9.27
CA ALA A 284 -19.20 2.84 -9.47
C ALA A 284 -18.80 2.25 -10.82
N ASP A 285 -18.88 3.06 -11.89
CA ASP A 285 -18.51 2.63 -13.24
C ASP A 285 -17.00 2.30 -13.36
N ALA A 286 -16.13 3.04 -12.66
CA ALA A 286 -14.69 2.76 -12.60
C ALA A 286 -14.37 1.49 -11.81
N LEU A 287 -15.12 1.20 -10.74
CA LEU A 287 -14.90 -0.01 -9.92
C LEU A 287 -15.54 -1.27 -10.49
N ALA A 288 -16.61 -1.15 -11.28
CA ALA A 288 -17.35 -2.29 -11.80
C ALA A 288 -16.47 -3.33 -12.54
N PRO A 289 -15.59 -2.96 -13.49
CA PRO A 289 -14.72 -3.92 -14.16
C PRO A 289 -13.73 -4.59 -13.19
N VAL A 290 -13.19 -3.85 -12.22
CA VAL A 290 -12.30 -4.39 -11.19
C VAL A 290 -13.05 -5.39 -10.31
N GLN A 291 -14.29 -5.09 -9.92
CA GLN A 291 -15.13 -5.97 -9.12
C GLN A 291 -15.50 -7.25 -9.85
N ALA A 292 -15.83 -7.15 -11.14
CA ALA A 292 -16.14 -8.32 -11.97
C ALA A 292 -14.92 -9.25 -12.09
N GLU A 293 -13.73 -8.68 -12.37
CA GLU A 293 -12.50 -9.44 -12.46
C GLU A 293 -12.07 -10.01 -11.10
N TYR A 294 -12.23 -9.26 -10.02
CA TYR A 294 -12.00 -9.74 -8.66
C TYR A 294 -12.87 -10.96 -8.32
N ALA A 295 -14.16 -10.89 -8.63
CA ALA A 295 -15.08 -12.02 -8.40
C ALA A 295 -14.66 -13.26 -9.21
N ARG A 296 -14.26 -13.07 -10.48
CA ARG A 296 -13.78 -14.14 -11.36
C ARG A 296 -12.50 -14.81 -10.79
N ILE A 297 -11.52 -13.99 -10.40
CA ILE A 297 -10.23 -14.48 -9.87
C ILE A 297 -10.44 -15.17 -8.51
N LEU A 298 -11.24 -14.59 -7.64
CA LEU A 298 -11.49 -15.15 -6.30
C LEU A 298 -12.22 -16.50 -6.34
N ALA A 299 -13.06 -16.74 -7.36
CA ALA A 299 -13.70 -18.01 -7.61
C ALA A 299 -12.71 -19.10 -8.05
N ASP A 300 -11.59 -18.73 -8.70
CA ASP A 300 -10.52 -19.66 -9.08
C ASP A 300 -9.38 -19.65 -8.05
N ARG A 301 -9.66 -20.34 -6.94
CA ARG A 301 -8.68 -20.45 -5.84
C ARG A 301 -7.36 -21.08 -6.27
N ALA A 302 -7.40 -22.06 -7.16
CA ALA A 302 -6.21 -22.76 -7.63
C ALA A 302 -5.28 -21.80 -8.39
N TYR A 303 -5.85 -20.94 -9.23
CA TYR A 303 -5.11 -19.90 -9.94
C TYR A 303 -4.41 -18.92 -8.97
N VAL A 304 -5.14 -18.41 -7.96
CA VAL A 304 -4.53 -17.50 -6.97
C VAL A 304 -3.40 -18.19 -6.21
N ASP A 305 -3.60 -19.42 -5.75
CA ASP A 305 -2.59 -20.18 -5.00
C ASP A 305 -1.35 -20.47 -5.89
N GLU A 306 -1.54 -20.75 -7.19
CA GLU A 306 -0.44 -20.93 -8.16
C GLU A 306 0.35 -19.63 -8.38
N VAL A 307 -0.33 -18.51 -8.59
CA VAL A 307 0.33 -17.19 -8.72
C VAL A 307 1.18 -16.87 -7.51
N LEU A 308 0.64 -17.06 -6.31
CA LEU A 308 1.35 -16.79 -5.06
C LEU A 308 2.54 -17.72 -4.86
N LYS A 309 2.43 -19.00 -5.24
CA LYS A 309 3.53 -19.95 -5.19
C LYS A 309 4.65 -19.54 -6.14
N ASN A 310 4.33 -19.27 -7.39
CA ASN A 310 5.31 -18.82 -8.39
C ASN A 310 5.98 -17.51 -7.99
N GLY A 311 5.20 -16.57 -7.42
CA GLY A 311 5.70 -15.32 -6.90
C GLY A 311 6.67 -15.53 -5.74
N ALA A 312 6.33 -16.40 -4.78
CA ALA A 312 7.18 -16.75 -3.66
C ALA A 312 8.51 -17.40 -4.10
N GLU A 313 8.48 -18.29 -5.10
CA GLU A 313 9.68 -18.90 -5.65
C GLU A 313 10.60 -17.88 -6.33
N ARG A 314 10.03 -16.96 -7.12
CA ARG A 314 10.78 -15.86 -7.76
C ARG A 314 11.37 -14.89 -6.72
N ALA A 315 10.57 -14.47 -5.73
CA ALA A 315 11.00 -13.62 -4.64
C ALA A 315 12.10 -14.29 -3.79
N SER A 316 11.93 -15.57 -3.44
CA SER A 316 12.92 -16.34 -2.66
C SER A 316 14.27 -16.43 -3.36
N ARG A 317 14.30 -16.61 -4.68
CA ARG A 317 15.57 -16.63 -5.43
C ARG A 317 16.33 -15.31 -5.30
N LEU A 318 15.64 -14.19 -5.37
CA LEU A 318 16.24 -12.87 -5.17
C LEU A 318 16.69 -12.66 -3.73
N ALA A 319 15.80 -12.94 -2.78
CA ALA A 319 16.02 -12.77 -1.35
C ALA A 319 17.21 -13.59 -0.84
N ASN A 320 17.27 -14.87 -1.20
CA ASN A 320 18.33 -15.77 -0.75
C ASN A 320 19.73 -15.37 -1.24
N ARG A 321 19.83 -14.75 -2.42
CA ARG A 321 21.11 -14.17 -2.90
C ARG A 321 21.60 -13.07 -1.97
N THR A 322 20.70 -12.20 -1.55
CA THR A 322 21.04 -11.09 -0.63
C THR A 322 21.39 -11.63 0.75
N VAL A 323 20.58 -12.53 1.32
CA VAL A 323 20.84 -13.14 2.64
C VAL A 323 22.17 -13.88 2.66
N SER A 324 22.47 -14.69 1.62
CA SER A 324 23.77 -15.38 1.52
C SER A 324 24.95 -14.41 1.48
N LYS A 325 24.81 -13.28 0.77
CA LYS A 325 25.82 -12.19 0.77
C LYS A 325 25.99 -11.59 2.15
N VAL A 326 24.86 -11.28 2.82
CA VAL A 326 24.83 -10.70 4.17
C VAL A 326 25.49 -11.63 5.18
N TYR A 327 25.12 -12.92 5.18
CA TYR A 327 25.67 -13.92 6.11
C TYR A 327 27.19 -14.03 6.00
N ARG A 328 27.73 -14.06 4.78
CA ARG A 328 29.18 -14.06 4.57
C ARG A 328 29.84 -12.80 5.12
N LYS A 329 29.21 -11.64 4.93
CA LYS A 329 29.78 -10.35 5.36
C LYS A 329 29.78 -10.18 6.87
N VAL A 330 28.75 -10.65 7.56
CA VAL A 330 28.72 -10.63 9.05
C VAL A 330 29.48 -11.79 9.69
N GLY A 331 30.06 -12.69 8.90
CA GLY A 331 30.92 -13.77 9.40
C GLY A 331 30.17 -15.03 9.87
N LEU A 332 28.90 -15.22 9.45
CA LEU A 332 28.20 -16.47 9.73
C LEU A 332 28.77 -17.62 8.88
N LEU A 333 29.09 -18.74 9.53
CA LEU A 333 29.58 -19.92 8.85
C LEU A 333 28.50 -20.47 7.89
N GLN A 334 28.84 -20.58 6.61
CA GLN A 334 28.01 -21.24 5.63
C GLN A 334 28.60 -22.63 5.35
N LEU A 335 27.73 -23.63 5.34
CA LEU A 335 28.13 -24.98 4.95
C LEU A 335 28.02 -25.08 3.42
N ASP A 336 28.94 -25.78 2.81
CA ASP A 336 28.87 -26.13 1.39
C ASP A 336 27.61 -26.97 1.13
N LYS A 337 26.84 -26.62 0.09
CA LYS A 337 25.59 -27.28 -0.27
C LYS A 337 25.87 -28.52 -1.10
#